data_d89a119a4db2e6c4cebe738ce5c3868b
#
_entry.id   d89a119a4db2e6c4cebe738ce5c3868b
#
_cell.length_a   1.000
_cell.length_b   1.000
_cell.length_c   1.000
_cell.angle_alpha   90.00
_cell.angle_beta   90.00
_cell.angle_gamma   90.00
#
_symmetry.space_group_name_H-M   'P 1'
#
loop_
_entity.id
_entity.type
_entity.pdbx_description
1 polymer ?
#
loop_
_entity_poly.entity_id
_entity_poly.type
_entity_poly.pdbx_seq_one_letter_code
_entity_poly.pdbx_strand_id
1 'polypeptide(L)'
;MNLFEYTYCGNYNRQIQNLARIVPEKWSFGGNDDNGILKGYLEHTFQRVYEEEKLLETEEYAIFNTGLFNMYYQPVYAYFIPNLVPDRQRWFLDGFYTEYHLLKSGIVNLPKRAAYVTDPAELIFDTGLDIVPQYEHIFEETENCQRLPETIRGSVMKVQLFDGALRQTKRMLEADYRTAIPQYYNHGIQFLIPVCLQNPDRADLALACVKTEDGSKYLGRTCLTLKM
;
A
#
# COMPACT_ATOMS: atom_id res chain seq x y z
N MET A 1 6.79 -13.59 -7.59
CA MET A 1 7.27 -13.07 -8.89
C MET A 1 6.90 -11.61 -8.99
N ASN A 2 7.81 -10.73 -9.32
CA ASN A 2 7.52 -9.31 -9.53
C ASN A 2 7.20 -9.01 -11.02
N LEU A 3 6.68 -7.80 -11.29
CA LEU A 3 6.26 -7.38 -12.63
C LEU A 3 7.41 -7.47 -13.65
N PHE A 4 8.61 -7.03 -13.29
CA PHE A 4 9.76 -6.99 -14.21
C PHE A 4 10.43 -8.34 -14.43
N GLU A 5 10.22 -9.31 -13.55
CA GLU A 5 10.59 -10.71 -13.79
C GLU A 5 9.63 -11.37 -14.77
N TYR A 6 8.36 -10.98 -14.74
CA TYR A 6 7.31 -11.55 -15.58
C TYR A 6 7.32 -10.99 -17.01
N THR A 7 7.50 -9.68 -17.15
CA THR A 7 7.33 -9.00 -18.43
C THR A 7 8.45 -8.00 -18.75
N TYR A 8 8.77 -7.89 -20.03
CA TYR A 8 9.58 -6.80 -20.55
C TYR A 8 8.68 -5.59 -20.83
N CYS A 9 8.93 -4.49 -20.13
CA CYS A 9 8.07 -3.30 -20.19
C CYS A 9 8.50 -2.26 -21.25
N GLY A 10 9.59 -2.51 -21.99
CA GLY A 10 10.12 -1.53 -22.94
C GLY A 10 10.39 -0.17 -22.26
N ASN A 11 9.78 0.90 -22.78
CA ASN A 11 9.83 2.21 -22.12
C ASN A 11 8.74 2.32 -21.04
N TYR A 12 9.05 1.77 -19.87
CA TYR A 12 8.12 1.73 -18.73
C TYR A 12 7.61 3.12 -18.33
N ASN A 13 8.47 4.13 -18.31
CA ASN A 13 8.04 5.48 -17.96
C ASN A 13 6.95 6.01 -18.91
N ARG A 14 7.06 5.72 -20.21
CA ARG A 14 6.03 6.10 -21.20
C ARG A 14 4.72 5.34 -20.95
N GLN A 15 4.80 4.05 -20.64
CA GLN A 15 3.62 3.23 -20.29
C GLN A 15 2.90 3.80 -19.06
N ILE A 16 3.65 4.14 -18.02
CA ILE A 16 3.12 4.77 -16.80
C ILE A 16 2.49 6.12 -17.08
N GLN A 17 3.12 6.97 -17.90
CA GLN A 17 2.53 8.26 -18.29
C GLN A 17 1.21 8.09 -19.05
N ASN A 18 1.12 7.07 -19.93
CA ASN A 18 -0.11 6.77 -20.63
C ASN A 18 -1.21 6.30 -19.65
N LEU A 19 -0.88 5.43 -18.69
CA LEU A 19 -1.81 4.99 -17.66
C LEU A 19 -2.28 6.16 -16.79
N ALA A 20 -1.39 7.03 -16.34
CA ALA A 20 -1.71 8.20 -15.53
C ALA A 20 -2.71 9.16 -16.21
N ARG A 21 -2.74 9.20 -17.56
CA ARG A 21 -3.75 9.96 -18.32
C ARG A 21 -5.13 9.31 -18.33
N ILE A 22 -5.19 7.99 -18.16
CA ILE A 22 -6.46 7.23 -18.12
C ILE A 22 -7.09 7.30 -16.74
N VAL A 23 -6.26 7.32 -15.69
CA VAL A 23 -6.68 7.26 -14.27
C VAL A 23 -6.57 8.66 -13.64
N PRO A 24 -7.69 9.30 -13.29
CA PRO A 24 -7.72 10.71 -12.88
C PRO A 24 -7.34 10.92 -11.39
N GLU A 25 -6.14 10.49 -11.00
CA GLU A 25 -5.64 10.60 -9.63
C GLU A 25 -4.26 11.28 -9.60
N LYS A 26 -3.82 11.69 -8.42
CA LYS A 26 -2.47 12.25 -8.22
C LYS A 26 -1.48 11.13 -7.93
N TRP A 27 -0.56 10.91 -8.85
CA TRP A 27 0.37 9.79 -8.83
C TRP A 27 1.81 10.15 -8.44
N SER A 28 2.05 11.39 -8.04
CA SER A 28 3.37 11.88 -7.64
C SER A 28 3.33 12.63 -6.31
N PHE A 29 4.41 12.55 -5.54
CA PHE A 29 4.61 13.31 -4.32
C PHE A 29 5.39 14.61 -4.58
N GLY A 30 5.11 15.65 -3.80
CA GLY A 30 5.99 16.80 -3.62
C GLY A 30 6.25 17.66 -4.86
N GLY A 31 5.39 17.60 -5.89
CA GLY A 31 5.55 18.40 -7.12
C GLY A 31 6.45 17.74 -8.16
N ASN A 32 6.96 16.56 -7.94
CA ASN A 32 7.58 15.74 -8.98
C ASN A 32 6.50 15.20 -9.93
N ASP A 33 6.83 15.07 -11.20
CA ASP A 33 5.92 14.48 -12.22
C ASP A 33 6.48 13.12 -12.70
N ASP A 34 6.86 12.27 -11.74
CA ASP A 34 7.51 10.99 -11.99
C ASP A 34 6.56 9.78 -11.93
N ASN A 35 5.30 10.01 -11.48
CA ASN A 35 4.30 8.97 -11.23
C ASN A 35 4.80 7.83 -10.32
N GLY A 36 5.66 8.15 -9.34
CA GLY A 36 6.29 7.18 -8.45
C GLY A 36 5.28 6.35 -7.66
N ILE A 37 4.15 6.96 -7.23
CA ILE A 37 3.06 6.26 -6.54
C ILE A 37 2.45 5.19 -7.46
N LEU A 38 2.16 5.53 -8.72
CA LEU A 38 1.55 4.60 -9.67
C LEU A 38 2.47 3.43 -10.01
N LYS A 39 3.78 3.68 -10.13
CA LYS A 39 4.77 2.61 -10.34
C LYS A 39 4.76 1.62 -9.20
N GLY A 40 4.92 2.09 -7.96
CA GLY A 40 4.89 1.24 -6.77
C GLY A 40 3.55 0.50 -6.63
N TYR A 41 2.43 1.18 -6.88
CA TYR A 41 1.10 0.57 -6.86
C TYR A 41 0.99 -0.60 -7.84
N LEU A 42 1.42 -0.44 -9.09
CA LEU A 42 1.35 -1.48 -10.10
C LEU A 42 2.23 -2.69 -9.77
N GLU A 43 3.44 -2.46 -9.26
CA GLU A 43 4.37 -3.53 -8.87
C GLU A 43 3.79 -4.38 -7.74
N HIS A 44 3.26 -3.74 -6.70
CA HIS A 44 2.61 -4.43 -5.58
C HIS A 44 1.31 -5.13 -6.00
N THR A 45 0.50 -4.47 -6.86
CA THR A 45 -0.75 -5.06 -7.33
C THR A 45 -0.49 -6.26 -8.22
N PHE A 46 0.50 -6.20 -9.13
CA PHE A 46 0.87 -7.34 -9.94
C PHE A 46 1.32 -8.53 -9.09
N GLN A 47 2.20 -8.29 -8.11
CA GLN A 47 2.66 -9.34 -7.20
C GLN A 47 1.47 -10.00 -6.49
N ARG A 48 0.51 -9.21 -6.01
CA ARG A 48 -0.67 -9.73 -5.32
C ARG A 48 -1.59 -10.52 -6.24
N VAL A 49 -1.85 -10.02 -7.44
CA VAL A 49 -2.62 -10.74 -8.49
C VAL A 49 -1.98 -12.07 -8.83
N TYR A 50 -0.64 -12.10 -8.93
CA TYR A 50 0.12 -13.32 -9.19
C TYR A 50 0.01 -14.33 -8.04
N GLU A 51 0.14 -13.89 -6.79
CA GLU A 51 -0.01 -14.73 -5.59
C GLU A 51 -1.41 -15.30 -5.45
N GLU A 52 -2.44 -14.56 -5.87
CA GLU A 52 -3.84 -14.98 -5.85
C GLU A 52 -4.26 -15.80 -7.09
N GLU A 53 -3.33 -16.11 -7.99
CA GLU A 53 -3.60 -16.83 -9.24
C GLU A 53 -4.71 -16.19 -10.10
N LYS A 54 -4.78 -14.84 -10.07
CA LYS A 54 -5.77 -14.05 -10.81
C LYS A 54 -5.25 -13.48 -12.12
N LEU A 55 -4.07 -13.86 -12.52
CA LEU A 55 -3.52 -13.53 -13.83
C LEU A 55 -4.19 -14.42 -14.88
N LEU A 56 -4.81 -13.82 -15.88
CA LEU A 56 -5.28 -14.56 -17.06
C LEU A 56 -4.12 -14.71 -18.04
N GLU A 57 -3.75 -15.93 -18.35
CA GLU A 57 -2.68 -16.24 -19.30
C GLU A 57 -3.15 -17.26 -20.34
N THR A 58 -2.90 -16.97 -21.61
CA THR A 58 -3.15 -17.82 -22.76
C THR A 58 -1.85 -18.03 -23.53
N GLU A 59 -1.90 -18.62 -24.71
CA GLU A 59 -0.73 -18.68 -25.61
C GLU A 59 -0.48 -17.34 -26.32
N GLU A 60 -1.52 -16.55 -26.54
CA GLU A 60 -1.49 -15.35 -27.36
C GLU A 60 -1.37 -14.06 -26.55
N TYR A 61 -1.85 -14.04 -25.30
CA TYR A 61 -1.83 -12.87 -24.44
C TYR A 61 -1.90 -13.23 -22.95
N ALA A 62 -1.48 -12.27 -22.13
CA ALA A 62 -1.76 -12.31 -20.71
C ALA A 62 -2.40 -10.99 -20.27
N ILE A 63 -3.23 -11.02 -19.22
CA ILE A 63 -3.96 -9.86 -18.71
C ILE A 63 -4.01 -9.90 -17.20
N PHE A 64 -3.79 -8.77 -16.53
CA PHE A 64 -4.21 -8.61 -15.16
C PHE A 64 -5.05 -7.34 -14.95
N ASN A 65 -5.97 -7.42 -13.99
CA ASN A 65 -6.78 -6.28 -13.57
C ASN A 65 -5.93 -5.41 -12.63
N THR A 66 -5.65 -4.17 -13.03
CA THR A 66 -4.82 -3.25 -12.26
C THR A 66 -5.49 -2.78 -10.96
N GLY A 67 -6.81 -3.02 -10.79
CA GLY A 67 -7.59 -2.46 -9.68
C GLY A 67 -7.93 -0.98 -9.85
N LEU A 68 -7.41 -0.33 -10.89
CA LEU A 68 -7.65 1.08 -11.19
C LEU A 68 -8.89 1.26 -12.07
N PHE A 69 -9.46 2.47 -12.02
CA PHE A 69 -10.62 2.84 -12.79
C PHE A 69 -10.36 4.11 -13.59
N ASN A 70 -10.93 4.20 -14.79
CA ASN A 70 -10.92 5.43 -15.56
C ASN A 70 -11.97 6.42 -15.02
N MET A 71 -12.08 7.60 -15.66
CA MET A 71 -13.05 8.63 -15.27
C MET A 71 -14.54 8.21 -15.39
N TYR A 72 -14.82 7.10 -16.05
CA TYR A 72 -16.17 6.51 -16.18
C TYR A 72 -16.38 5.31 -15.26
N TYR A 73 -15.46 5.11 -14.28
CA TYR A 73 -15.44 3.95 -13.38
C TYR A 73 -15.36 2.59 -14.09
N GLN A 74 -14.79 2.55 -15.30
CA GLN A 74 -14.50 1.31 -15.99
C GLN A 74 -13.15 0.76 -15.52
N PRO A 75 -13.04 -0.56 -15.26
CA PRO A 75 -11.78 -1.18 -14.89
C PRO A 75 -10.69 -0.99 -15.96
N VAL A 76 -9.47 -0.83 -15.52
CA VAL A 76 -8.28 -0.75 -16.38
C VAL A 76 -7.43 -2.01 -16.21
N TYR A 77 -7.00 -2.58 -17.30
CA TYR A 77 -6.23 -3.82 -17.36
C TYR A 77 -4.86 -3.57 -17.98
N ALA A 78 -3.84 -4.22 -17.46
CA ALA A 78 -2.56 -4.36 -18.15
C ALA A 78 -2.65 -5.53 -19.12
N TYR A 79 -2.25 -5.31 -20.35
CA TYR A 79 -2.30 -6.28 -21.43
C TYR A 79 -0.89 -6.60 -21.94
N PHE A 80 -0.60 -7.87 -22.05
CA PHE A 80 0.69 -8.38 -22.45
C PHE A 80 0.55 -9.24 -23.70
N ILE A 81 1.51 -9.10 -24.60
CA ILE A 81 1.65 -9.93 -25.81
C ILE A 81 2.94 -10.74 -25.73
N PRO A 82 3.10 -11.82 -26.52
CA PRO A 82 4.37 -12.53 -26.61
C PRO A 82 5.52 -11.60 -26.97
N ASN A 83 6.60 -11.67 -26.23
CA ASN A 83 7.75 -10.82 -26.45
C ASN A 83 8.60 -11.37 -27.61
N LEU A 84 8.87 -10.50 -28.60
CA LEU A 84 9.68 -10.83 -29.76
C LEU A 84 11.16 -10.47 -29.59
N VAL A 85 11.53 -9.83 -28.47
CA VAL A 85 12.93 -9.47 -28.18
C VAL A 85 13.66 -10.68 -27.61
N PRO A 86 14.72 -11.17 -28.26
CA PRO A 86 15.49 -12.31 -27.76
C PRO A 86 16.06 -12.09 -26.37
N ASP A 87 16.22 -13.14 -25.58
CA ASP A 87 16.83 -13.16 -24.25
C ASP A 87 16.15 -12.24 -23.23
N ARG A 88 14.86 -11.96 -23.40
CA ARG A 88 14.01 -11.21 -22.48
C ARG A 88 12.89 -12.11 -21.95
N GLN A 89 12.06 -11.54 -21.05
CA GLN A 89 10.89 -12.20 -20.50
C GLN A 89 9.93 -12.66 -21.62
N ARG A 90 9.16 -13.72 -21.35
CA ARG A 90 8.17 -14.27 -22.30
C ARG A 90 7.16 -13.23 -22.78
N TRP A 91 6.77 -12.31 -21.91
CA TRP A 91 5.75 -11.33 -22.15
C TRP A 91 6.32 -9.93 -22.37
N PHE A 92 5.65 -9.15 -23.19
CA PHE A 92 5.88 -7.72 -23.40
C PHE A 92 4.66 -6.93 -22.97
N LEU A 93 4.84 -5.90 -22.16
CA LEU A 93 3.75 -4.99 -21.77
C LEU A 93 3.37 -4.13 -22.99
N ASP A 94 2.30 -4.51 -23.67
CA ASP A 94 1.77 -3.76 -24.81
C ASP A 94 1.14 -2.44 -24.36
N GLY A 95 0.33 -2.46 -23.29
CA GLY A 95 -0.24 -1.25 -22.71
C GLY A 95 -1.31 -1.50 -21.68
N PHE A 96 -2.02 -0.40 -21.36
CA PHE A 96 -3.14 -0.40 -20.43
C PHE A 96 -4.43 -0.08 -21.18
N TYR A 97 -5.43 -0.92 -21.00
CA TYR A 97 -6.69 -0.87 -21.73
C TYR A 97 -7.88 -0.90 -20.79
N THR A 98 -8.95 -0.17 -21.13
CA THR A 98 -10.21 -0.27 -20.42
C THR A 98 -10.95 -1.56 -20.82
N GLU A 99 -11.86 -2.00 -19.97
CA GLU A 99 -12.74 -3.11 -20.25
C GLU A 99 -13.41 -2.99 -21.64
N TYR A 100 -13.90 -1.79 -21.98
CA TYR A 100 -14.50 -1.52 -23.28
C TYR A 100 -13.60 -1.88 -24.46
N HIS A 101 -12.33 -1.50 -24.39
CA HIS A 101 -11.37 -1.77 -25.49
C HIS A 101 -11.08 -3.26 -25.64
N LEU A 102 -10.93 -3.98 -24.52
CA LEU A 102 -10.67 -5.41 -24.53
C LEU A 102 -11.86 -6.21 -25.05
N LEU A 103 -13.08 -5.88 -24.61
CA LEU A 103 -14.32 -6.48 -25.10
C LEU A 103 -14.51 -6.26 -26.61
N LYS A 104 -14.22 -5.03 -27.09
CA LYS A 104 -14.28 -4.71 -28.53
C LYS A 104 -13.26 -5.50 -29.35
N SER A 105 -12.13 -5.88 -28.75
CA SER A 105 -11.13 -6.74 -29.36
C SER A 105 -11.45 -8.24 -29.25
N GLY A 106 -12.63 -8.59 -28.74
CA GLY A 106 -13.08 -9.99 -28.63
C GLY A 106 -12.65 -10.71 -27.34
N ILE A 107 -12.00 -10.02 -26.42
CA ILE A 107 -11.57 -10.60 -25.15
C ILE A 107 -12.70 -10.45 -24.14
N VAL A 108 -13.46 -11.52 -23.93
CA VAL A 108 -14.67 -11.50 -23.09
C VAL A 108 -14.43 -11.98 -21.65
N ASN A 109 -13.41 -12.81 -21.43
CA ASN A 109 -13.06 -13.32 -20.10
C ASN A 109 -11.99 -12.41 -19.50
N LEU A 110 -12.42 -11.52 -18.60
CA LEU A 110 -11.52 -10.57 -17.94
C LEU A 110 -11.23 -11.01 -16.50
N PRO A 111 -9.97 -10.93 -16.05
CA PRO A 111 -9.58 -11.38 -14.72
C PRO A 111 -10.13 -10.45 -13.63
N LYS A 112 -10.35 -11.02 -12.45
CA LYS A 112 -10.76 -10.26 -11.26
C LYS A 112 -9.57 -9.47 -10.72
N ARG A 113 -9.86 -8.36 -10.03
CA ARG A 113 -8.85 -7.59 -9.29
C ARG A 113 -8.31 -8.37 -8.10
N ALA A 114 -7.14 -7.97 -7.61
CA ALA A 114 -6.60 -8.46 -6.33
C ALA A 114 -7.59 -8.24 -5.18
N ALA A 115 -7.61 -9.17 -4.23
CA ALA A 115 -8.39 -9.08 -3.01
C ALA A 115 -7.44 -8.95 -1.82
N TYR A 116 -7.16 -7.71 -1.41
CA TYR A 116 -6.27 -7.45 -0.27
C TYR A 116 -6.89 -7.81 1.07
N VAL A 117 -8.23 -7.78 1.15
CA VAL A 117 -9.01 -8.03 2.36
C VAL A 117 -10.20 -8.89 1.97
N THR A 118 -10.38 -10.00 2.68
CA THR A 118 -11.51 -10.92 2.48
C THR A 118 -12.64 -10.68 3.47
N ASP A 119 -12.29 -10.32 4.70
CA ASP A 119 -13.23 -9.98 5.77
C ASP A 119 -13.12 -8.49 6.12
N PRO A 120 -14.17 -7.66 5.91
CA PRO A 120 -14.17 -6.27 6.30
C PRO A 120 -13.89 -6.01 7.79
N ALA A 121 -14.13 -6.98 8.67
CA ALA A 121 -13.82 -6.87 10.09
C ALA A 121 -12.32 -6.73 10.35
N GLU A 122 -11.46 -7.24 9.46
CA GLU A 122 -10.02 -7.08 9.53
C GLU A 122 -9.57 -5.62 9.39
N LEU A 123 -10.42 -4.75 8.84
CA LEU A 123 -10.15 -3.32 8.67
C LEU A 123 -10.53 -2.48 9.90
N ILE A 124 -11.07 -3.09 10.94
CA ILE A 124 -11.47 -2.40 12.17
C ILE A 124 -10.46 -2.74 13.27
N PHE A 125 -9.89 -1.70 13.86
CA PHE A 125 -8.97 -1.84 14.99
C PHE A 125 -9.72 -2.37 16.22
N ASP A 126 -9.24 -3.46 16.80
CA ASP A 126 -9.81 -4.04 18.00
C ASP A 126 -9.30 -3.32 19.26
N THR A 127 -10.10 -2.43 19.81
CA THR A 127 -9.75 -1.64 21.00
C THR A 127 -9.69 -2.48 22.29
N GLY A 128 -10.20 -3.71 22.27
CA GLY A 128 -10.09 -4.66 23.37
C GLY A 128 -8.70 -5.23 23.56
N LEU A 129 -7.84 -5.12 22.55
CA LEU A 129 -6.47 -5.62 22.60
C LEU A 129 -5.48 -4.56 23.09
N ASP A 130 -4.39 -5.02 23.70
CA ASP A 130 -3.32 -4.15 24.12
C ASP A 130 -2.38 -3.80 22.95
N ILE A 131 -1.85 -2.58 22.99
CA ILE A 131 -0.80 -2.11 22.09
C ILE A 131 0.53 -2.21 22.85
N VAL A 132 1.44 -3.02 22.34
CA VAL A 132 2.79 -3.21 22.90
C VAL A 132 3.81 -2.54 21.99
N PRO A 133 4.32 -1.36 22.36
CA PRO A 133 5.35 -0.67 21.57
C PRO A 133 6.68 -1.42 21.62
N GLN A 134 7.36 -1.46 20.49
CA GLN A 134 8.74 -1.97 20.39
C GLN A 134 9.72 -0.79 20.64
N TYR A 135 9.97 -0.48 21.90
CA TYR A 135 10.72 0.71 22.30
C TYR A 135 12.13 0.77 21.73
N GLU A 136 12.86 -0.38 21.71
CA GLU A 136 14.20 -0.44 21.12
C GLU A 136 14.16 -0.04 19.65
N HIS A 137 13.21 -0.58 18.89
CA HIS A 137 13.03 -0.23 17.49
C HIS A 137 12.64 1.25 17.29
N ILE A 138 11.80 1.79 18.17
CA ILE A 138 11.31 3.19 18.07
C ILE A 138 12.40 4.20 18.49
N PHE A 139 13.14 3.91 19.56
CA PHE A 139 14.01 4.90 20.20
C PHE A 139 15.51 4.70 19.94
N GLU A 140 15.95 3.51 19.55
CA GLU A 140 17.38 3.19 19.39
C GLU A 140 17.82 3.07 17.94
N GLU A 141 16.93 2.62 17.04
CA GLU A 141 17.24 2.59 15.62
C GLU A 141 17.29 4.01 15.05
N THR A 142 18.41 4.36 14.43
CA THR A 142 18.72 5.72 13.98
C THR A 142 17.61 6.33 13.12
N GLU A 143 17.09 5.59 12.13
CA GLU A 143 16.06 6.10 11.22
C GLU A 143 14.74 6.37 11.94
N ASN A 144 14.31 5.47 12.82
CA ASN A 144 13.07 5.60 13.56
C ASN A 144 13.18 6.70 14.63
N CYS A 145 14.30 6.75 15.36
CA CYS A 145 14.57 7.78 16.35
C CYS A 145 14.54 9.19 15.74
N GLN A 146 15.08 9.37 14.52
CA GLN A 146 15.08 10.67 13.82
C GLN A 146 13.68 11.16 13.45
N ARG A 147 12.68 10.28 13.36
CA ARG A 147 11.28 10.65 13.08
C ARG A 147 10.58 11.26 14.29
N LEU A 148 11.07 10.99 15.51
CA LEU A 148 10.52 11.56 16.73
C LEU A 148 10.81 13.07 16.83
N PRO A 149 9.89 13.86 17.40
CA PRO A 149 10.16 15.25 17.73
C PRO A 149 11.44 15.39 18.58
N GLU A 150 12.25 16.40 18.31
CA GLU A 150 13.53 16.61 18.99
C GLU A 150 13.38 16.72 20.51
N THR A 151 12.33 17.38 20.98
CA THR A 151 11.97 17.52 22.40
C THR A 151 11.73 16.17 23.09
N ILE A 152 11.21 15.20 22.37
CA ILE A 152 10.95 13.84 22.89
C ILE A 152 12.22 12.98 22.79
N ARG A 153 12.91 13.05 21.65
CA ARG A 153 14.13 12.28 21.39
C ARG A 153 15.22 12.52 22.46
N GLY A 154 15.39 13.77 22.87
CA GLY A 154 16.35 14.16 23.90
C GLY A 154 15.87 13.98 25.35
N SER A 155 14.61 13.60 25.58
CA SER A 155 14.04 13.47 26.93
C SER A 155 14.43 12.17 27.61
N VAL A 156 14.84 12.24 28.86
CA VAL A 156 15.04 11.07 29.73
C VAL A 156 13.74 10.35 30.06
N MET A 157 12.59 11.04 29.91
CA MET A 157 11.24 10.52 30.13
C MET A 157 10.51 10.12 28.83
N LYS A 158 11.26 9.91 27.75
CA LYS A 158 10.68 9.63 26.42
C LYS A 158 9.69 8.47 26.40
N VAL A 159 9.97 7.40 27.16
CA VAL A 159 9.07 6.23 27.28
C VAL A 159 7.76 6.62 27.96
N GLN A 160 7.81 7.31 29.10
CA GLN A 160 6.61 7.71 29.84
C GLN A 160 5.74 8.70 29.05
N LEU A 161 6.37 9.60 28.28
CA LEU A 161 5.66 10.52 27.38
C LEU A 161 4.97 9.76 26.25
N PHE A 162 5.67 8.80 25.65
CA PHE A 162 5.11 7.97 24.60
C PHE A 162 3.95 7.11 25.09
N ASP A 163 4.07 6.49 26.27
CA ASP A 163 3.00 5.72 26.92
C ASP A 163 1.77 6.59 27.24
N GLY A 164 2.03 7.82 27.71
CA GLY A 164 0.97 8.80 27.93
C GLY A 164 0.17 9.10 26.65
N ALA A 165 0.90 9.33 25.55
CA ALA A 165 0.29 9.56 24.25
C ALA A 165 -0.48 8.33 23.74
N LEU A 166 0.07 7.12 23.89
CA LEU A 166 -0.65 5.88 23.49
C LEU A 166 -1.92 5.65 24.29
N ARG A 167 -1.93 5.96 25.60
CA ARG A 167 -3.16 5.89 26.40
C ARG A 167 -4.22 6.86 25.91
N GLN A 168 -3.82 8.07 25.51
CA GLN A 168 -4.73 9.01 24.87
C GLN A 168 -5.25 8.47 23.54
N THR A 169 -4.36 7.95 22.67
CA THR A 169 -4.74 7.35 21.39
C THR A 169 -5.72 6.21 21.58
N LYS A 170 -5.52 5.32 22.57
CA LYS A 170 -6.46 4.22 22.84
C LYS A 170 -7.88 4.75 23.14
N ARG A 171 -8.02 5.82 23.92
CA ARG A 171 -9.31 6.46 24.17
C ARG A 171 -9.93 7.11 22.93
N MET A 172 -9.10 7.69 22.06
CA MET A 172 -9.58 8.22 20.77
C MET A 172 -10.12 7.12 19.87
N LEU A 173 -9.43 5.96 19.82
CA LEU A 173 -9.86 4.77 19.09
C LEU A 173 -11.16 4.17 19.62
N GLU A 174 -11.34 4.16 20.94
CA GLU A 174 -12.59 3.74 21.59
C GLU A 174 -13.77 4.69 21.24
N ALA A 175 -13.49 5.98 21.11
CA ALA A 175 -14.49 6.98 20.76
C ALA A 175 -14.86 6.99 19.27
N ASP A 176 -13.87 6.78 18.38
CA ASP A 176 -14.07 6.77 16.93
C ASP A 176 -13.12 5.74 16.26
N TYR A 177 -13.67 4.64 15.79
CA TYR A 177 -12.92 3.58 15.11
C TYR A 177 -12.16 4.05 13.87
N ARG A 178 -12.59 5.16 13.23
CA ARG A 178 -11.92 5.75 12.06
C ARG A 178 -10.59 6.42 12.40
N THR A 179 -10.28 6.56 13.68
CA THR A 179 -8.98 7.06 14.14
C THR A 179 -7.83 6.13 13.74
N ALA A 180 -8.07 4.82 13.65
CA ALA A 180 -7.12 3.86 13.10
C ALA A 180 -7.30 3.77 11.59
N ILE A 181 -6.22 3.98 10.84
CA ILE A 181 -6.22 3.85 9.39
C ILE A 181 -5.67 2.48 9.01
N PRO A 182 -6.49 1.57 8.47
CA PRO A 182 -5.99 0.28 7.99
C PRO A 182 -5.17 0.48 6.73
N GLN A 183 -4.05 -0.21 6.65
CA GLN A 183 -3.17 -0.23 5.50
C GLN A 183 -2.74 -1.66 5.21
N TYR A 184 -2.82 -2.10 3.94
CA TYR A 184 -2.23 -3.36 3.52
C TYR A 184 -0.71 -3.17 3.35
N TYR A 185 0.06 -3.91 4.10
CA TYR A 185 1.51 -3.85 4.07
C TYR A 185 2.11 -5.23 4.39
N ASN A 186 3.11 -5.65 3.64
CA ASN A 186 3.84 -6.90 3.85
C ASN A 186 2.91 -8.11 4.06
N HIS A 187 1.98 -8.34 3.11
CA HIS A 187 1.01 -9.44 3.08
C HIS A 187 -0.04 -9.47 4.21
N GLY A 188 -0.21 -8.38 4.95
CA GLY A 188 -1.19 -8.30 6.03
C GLY A 188 -1.75 -6.89 6.24
N ILE A 189 -2.72 -6.79 7.13
CA ILE A 189 -3.26 -5.51 7.56
C ILE A 189 -2.44 -5.00 8.75
N GLN A 190 -1.93 -3.78 8.63
CA GLN A 190 -1.44 -2.98 9.75
C GLN A 190 -2.34 -1.77 9.93
N PHE A 191 -2.36 -1.23 11.13
CA PHE A 191 -3.09 -0.01 11.46
C PHE A 191 -2.11 1.12 11.73
N LEU A 192 -2.37 2.26 11.13
CA LEU A 192 -1.69 3.50 11.46
C LEU A 192 -2.53 4.24 12.50
N ILE A 193 -2.02 4.39 13.71
CA ILE A 193 -2.70 5.09 14.79
C ILE A 193 -1.95 6.39 15.13
N PRO A 194 -2.66 7.51 15.42
CA PRO A 194 -2.02 8.78 15.69
C PRO A 194 -1.29 8.77 17.03
N VAL A 195 -0.11 9.36 17.09
CA VAL A 195 0.63 9.58 18.34
C VAL A 195 0.85 11.09 18.51
N CYS A 196 0.22 11.67 19.52
CA CYS A 196 0.25 13.09 19.86
C CYS A 196 1.24 13.31 21.01
N LEU A 197 2.46 13.77 20.72
CA LEU A 197 3.54 13.90 21.68
C LEU A 197 3.74 15.34 22.18
N GLN A 198 3.50 16.33 21.32
CA GLN A 198 3.72 17.74 21.61
C GLN A 198 2.41 18.50 21.80
N ASN A 199 1.38 18.13 21.05
CA ASN A 199 0.05 18.74 21.11
C ASN A 199 -1.02 17.65 21.13
N PRO A 200 -1.95 17.65 22.11
CA PRO A 200 -2.98 16.62 22.22
C PRO A 200 -3.95 16.56 21.02
N ASP A 201 -4.09 17.67 20.29
CA ASP A 201 -5.05 17.79 19.19
C ASP A 201 -4.43 17.54 17.81
N ARG A 202 -3.11 17.29 17.78
CA ARG A 202 -2.39 17.09 16.51
C ARG A 202 -1.42 15.91 16.62
N ALA A 203 -1.59 14.95 15.74
CA ALA A 203 -0.63 13.85 15.62
C ALA A 203 0.73 14.37 15.13
N ASP A 204 1.79 14.02 15.84
CA ASP A 204 3.17 14.23 15.41
C ASP A 204 3.64 13.07 14.50
N LEU A 205 3.15 11.88 14.81
CA LEU A 205 3.52 10.61 14.17
C LEU A 205 2.30 9.71 14.00
N ALA A 206 2.43 8.72 13.12
CA ALA A 206 1.57 7.55 13.09
C ALA A 206 2.36 6.32 13.53
N LEU A 207 1.88 5.59 14.54
CA LEU A 207 2.44 4.32 14.95
C LEU A 207 1.83 3.19 14.10
N ALA A 208 2.68 2.44 13.41
CA ALA A 208 2.26 1.26 12.67
C ALA A 208 2.09 0.07 13.62
N CYS A 209 0.85 -0.40 13.75
CA CYS A 209 0.45 -1.49 14.64
C CYS A 209 0.06 -2.72 13.83
N VAL A 210 0.69 -3.85 14.10
CA VAL A 210 0.39 -5.14 13.49
C VAL A 210 -0.17 -6.08 14.54
N LYS A 211 -1.29 -6.74 14.27
CA LYS A 211 -1.84 -7.77 15.14
C LYS A 211 -0.91 -8.99 15.15
N THR A 212 -0.65 -9.54 16.33
CA THR A 212 0.15 -10.77 16.46
C THR A 212 -0.56 -11.97 15.80
N GLU A 213 0.19 -12.98 15.39
CA GLU A 213 -0.37 -14.18 14.72
C GLU A 213 -1.40 -14.91 15.60
N ASP A 214 -1.19 -14.93 16.92
CA ASP A 214 -2.14 -15.48 17.90
C ASP A 214 -3.35 -14.58 18.17
N GLY A 215 -3.37 -13.40 17.57
CA GLY A 215 -4.46 -12.43 17.70
C GLY A 215 -4.60 -11.77 19.07
N SER A 216 -3.63 -11.95 19.99
CA SER A 216 -3.76 -11.54 21.41
C SER A 216 -3.48 -10.06 21.67
N LYS A 217 -2.72 -9.39 20.78
CA LYS A 217 -2.28 -7.99 20.97
C LYS A 217 -1.84 -7.36 19.66
N TYR A 218 -1.61 -6.06 19.70
CA TYR A 218 -0.92 -5.32 18.62
C TYR A 218 0.52 -5.03 19.00
N LEU A 219 1.44 -5.23 18.07
CA LEU A 219 2.82 -4.74 18.17
C LEU A 219 2.94 -3.41 17.47
N GLY A 220 3.25 -2.36 18.23
CA GLY A 220 3.58 -1.04 17.69
C GLY A 220 5.04 -1.01 17.25
N ARG A 221 5.27 -1.13 15.94
CA ARG A 221 6.62 -1.33 15.39
C ARG A 221 7.32 -0.04 15.04
N THR A 222 6.79 0.69 14.10
CA THR A 222 7.48 1.82 13.45
C THR A 222 6.65 3.09 13.55
N CYS A 223 7.30 4.19 13.86
CA CYS A 223 6.69 5.52 13.78
C CYS A 223 6.91 6.11 12.39
N LEU A 224 5.83 6.50 11.72
CA LEU A 224 5.84 7.16 10.42
C LEU A 224 5.56 8.65 10.60
N THR A 225 6.23 9.49 9.81
CA THR A 225 5.93 10.92 9.79
C THR A 225 4.75 11.20 8.86
N LEU A 226 4.04 12.32 9.08
CA LEU A 226 2.91 12.73 8.23
C LEU A 226 3.30 13.08 6.78
N LYS A 227 4.59 13.03 6.45
CA LYS A 227 5.12 13.29 5.09
C LYS A 227 5.51 12.02 4.36
N MET A 228 5.38 10.87 4.99
CA MET A 228 5.60 9.56 4.41
C MET A 228 4.28 8.94 3.99
#